data_76c72798912e5e5ab4be46da4a78c519
#
_entry.id   76c72798912e5e5ab4be46da4a78c519
#
_cell.length_a   1.000
_cell.length_b   1.000
_cell.length_c   1.000
_cell.angle_alpha   90.00
_cell.angle_beta   90.00
_cell.angle_gamma   90.00
#
_symmetry.space_group_name_H-M   'P 1'
#
loop_
_entity.id
_entity.type
_entity.pdbx_description
1 polymer ?
#
loop_
_entity_poly.entity_id
_entity_poly.type
_entity_poly.pdbx_seq_one_letter_code
_entity_poly.pdbx_strand_id
1 'polypeptide(L)'
;MSKQKFEGHRPTADELLAKAKKPSMLAPPLHRFYGGKLQVMPKCAISSYQDFAVWYTPGVAAACKEIQASPEKAYELTNKWNFVAIVTDGTRVLGLGNIGPEAALPVMEGKSILFKYLGGVDAFPICLKTRDPEEILRTLEVIQPTFGGINLEDIEKPKCFYILEEARKRLKIPVWHDDQQGTATVVLAGLINAFKVVGKNPKESLITLVGAGAANLRTAYVLMKWGVPSGNILLVDTKGLIYPGRKDIVEKDDRWKYELSQKTNAEGRQGDMAAAFRDVDAVVAAAQPGPGVIKPEWIKTMKENSIIFACANPIPEIWPWEAEEAGARIIGTGRSDFPNQINNSLGFPGIFRGVLDVRATTVTDDMCVAAAEEMARFAEARGMNEQDLIPRMDEWEVYPRVAVACAQKSMDQGLARVKPSRDELYQKAVAIIECSRGCTDLLMKAGRIKCMPPESELLR
;
A
#
# COMPACT_ATOMS: atom_id res chain seq x y z
N MET A 1 6.73 -24.11 -27.31
CA MET A 1 7.33 -22.80 -27.08
C MET A 1 8.45 -22.97 -26.07
N SER A 2 9.67 -22.62 -26.43
CA SER A 2 10.89 -22.91 -25.67
C SER A 2 10.89 -22.14 -24.34
N LYS A 3 11.13 -22.86 -23.25
CA LYS A 3 11.47 -22.29 -21.95
C LYS A 3 12.71 -21.40 -22.14
N GLN A 4 12.55 -20.08 -22.15
CA GLN A 4 13.66 -19.17 -21.96
C GLN A 4 14.17 -19.38 -20.52
N LYS A 5 15.13 -20.25 -20.36
CA LYS A 5 15.90 -20.37 -19.12
C LYS A 5 16.61 -19.04 -18.88
N PHE A 6 16.62 -18.57 -17.65
CA PHE A 6 17.50 -17.51 -17.17
C PHE A 6 18.94 -17.83 -17.60
N GLU A 7 19.41 -17.23 -18.70
CA GLU A 7 20.83 -17.28 -19.11
C GLU A 7 21.53 -16.15 -18.35
N GLY A 8 21.93 -16.45 -17.12
CA GLY A 8 22.74 -15.59 -16.27
C GLY A 8 23.13 -16.35 -15.00
N HIS A 9 24.20 -15.94 -14.35
CA HIS A 9 24.56 -16.46 -13.02
C HIS A 9 23.34 -16.30 -12.08
N ARG A 10 22.75 -17.42 -11.64
CA ARG A 10 21.72 -17.41 -10.61
C ARG A 10 22.37 -16.98 -9.31
N PRO A 11 21.99 -15.82 -8.73
CA PRO A 11 22.59 -15.39 -7.48
C PRO A 11 22.30 -16.42 -6.39
N THR A 12 23.29 -16.72 -5.58
CA THR A 12 23.13 -17.61 -4.42
C THR A 12 22.24 -16.97 -3.37
N ALA A 13 21.66 -17.77 -2.48
CA ALA A 13 20.89 -17.26 -1.34
C ALA A 13 21.72 -16.27 -0.50
N ASP A 14 23.02 -16.52 -0.34
CA ASP A 14 23.93 -15.63 0.39
C ASP A 14 24.16 -14.31 -0.33
N GLU A 15 24.31 -14.29 -1.66
CA GLU A 15 24.41 -13.06 -2.46
C GLU A 15 23.12 -12.22 -2.37
N LEU A 16 21.96 -12.85 -2.38
CA LEU A 16 20.69 -12.18 -2.26
C LEU A 16 20.42 -11.68 -0.85
N LEU A 17 20.84 -12.43 0.16
CA LEU A 17 20.84 -11.97 1.55
C LEU A 17 21.80 -10.79 1.74
N ALA A 18 23.01 -10.84 1.15
CA ALA A 18 23.94 -9.72 1.19
C ALA A 18 23.36 -8.48 0.47
N LYS A 19 22.74 -8.67 -0.70
CA LYS A 19 22.05 -7.60 -1.44
C LYS A 19 20.91 -7.00 -0.63
N ALA A 20 20.12 -7.81 0.09
CA ALA A 20 19.05 -7.35 0.99
C ALA A 20 19.59 -6.61 2.24
N LYS A 21 20.78 -7.00 2.73
CA LYS A 21 21.42 -6.36 3.88
C LYS A 21 22.04 -4.99 3.55
N LYS A 22 22.50 -4.78 2.31
CA LYS A 22 23.17 -3.54 1.90
C LYS A 22 22.33 -2.27 2.16
N PRO A 23 21.04 -2.17 1.78
CA PRO A 23 20.20 -1.03 2.14
C PRO A 23 20.08 -0.82 3.64
N SER A 24 19.99 -1.91 4.42
CA SER A 24 19.90 -1.84 5.88
C SER A 24 21.19 -1.32 6.54
N MET A 25 22.35 -1.60 5.96
CA MET A 25 23.63 -1.05 6.43
C MET A 25 23.79 0.44 6.10
N LEU A 26 23.33 0.87 4.93
CA LEU A 26 23.42 2.24 4.46
C LEU A 26 22.37 3.17 5.10
N ALA A 27 21.23 2.66 5.50
CA ALA A 27 20.12 3.48 6.00
C ALA A 27 20.49 4.30 7.27
N PRO A 28 21.06 3.73 8.36
CA PRO A 28 21.37 4.51 9.55
C PRO A 28 22.36 5.66 9.32
N PRO A 29 23.50 5.46 8.63
CA PRO A 29 24.41 6.57 8.35
C PRO A 29 23.80 7.63 7.43
N LEU A 30 23.00 7.25 6.44
CA LEU A 30 22.29 8.20 5.58
C LEU A 30 21.23 9.00 6.33
N HIS A 31 20.48 8.37 7.23
CA HIS A 31 19.53 9.12 8.09
C HIS A 31 20.23 10.15 8.98
N ARG A 32 21.41 9.82 9.52
CA ARG A 32 22.23 10.79 10.28
C ARG A 32 22.76 11.89 9.38
N PHE A 33 23.23 11.58 8.18
CA PHE A 33 23.79 12.54 7.23
C PHE A 33 22.76 13.62 6.82
N TYR A 34 21.54 13.18 6.54
CA TYR A 34 20.46 14.09 6.13
C TYR A 34 19.70 14.70 7.32
N GLY A 35 19.76 14.11 8.50
CA GLY A 35 18.97 14.54 9.66
C GLY A 35 17.47 14.26 9.51
N GLY A 36 17.13 13.11 8.94
CA GLY A 36 15.77 12.73 8.50
C GLY A 36 15.58 12.89 7.00
N LYS A 37 14.34 12.75 6.53
CA LYS A 37 14.01 12.67 5.08
C LYS A 37 13.12 13.81 4.60
N LEU A 38 12.55 14.59 5.52
CA LEU A 38 11.54 15.59 5.22
C LEU A 38 12.01 16.98 5.62
N GLN A 39 11.57 17.95 4.85
CA GLN A 39 11.63 19.38 5.21
C GLN A 39 10.35 20.07 4.75
N VAL A 40 9.94 21.11 5.46
CA VAL A 40 8.81 21.96 5.08
C VAL A 40 9.37 23.15 4.30
N MET A 41 8.76 23.42 3.14
CA MET A 41 9.13 24.51 2.26
C MET A 41 7.90 25.36 1.89
N PRO A 42 8.04 26.69 1.82
CA PRO A 42 6.98 27.54 1.27
C PRO A 42 6.75 27.23 -0.21
N LYS A 43 5.50 27.30 -0.65
CA LYS A 43 5.11 27.18 -2.07
C LYS A 43 4.60 28.48 -2.66
N CYS A 44 4.53 29.55 -1.86
CA CYS A 44 4.21 30.90 -2.32
C CYS A 44 5.48 31.68 -2.59
N ALA A 45 5.42 32.62 -3.53
CA ALA A 45 6.54 33.51 -3.82
C ALA A 45 6.80 34.47 -2.66
N ILE A 46 8.08 34.64 -2.32
CA ILE A 46 8.56 35.61 -1.36
C ILE A 46 9.69 36.37 -2.05
N SER A 47 9.34 37.48 -2.67
CA SER A 47 10.26 38.35 -3.44
C SER A 47 10.85 39.46 -2.57
N SER A 48 10.11 39.88 -1.55
CA SER A 48 10.49 40.91 -0.60
C SER A 48 9.86 40.71 0.77
N TYR A 49 10.34 41.41 1.79
CA TYR A 49 9.70 41.40 3.12
C TYR A 49 8.28 41.97 3.12
N GLN A 50 7.93 42.79 2.13
CA GLN A 50 6.57 43.35 1.99
C GLN A 50 5.55 42.27 1.69
N ASP A 51 5.95 41.16 1.08
CA ASP A 51 5.06 40.03 0.76
C ASP A 51 4.49 39.37 2.05
N PHE A 52 5.19 39.50 3.19
CA PHE A 52 4.67 39.02 4.46
C PHE A 52 3.44 39.79 4.94
N ALA A 53 3.20 41.02 4.46
CA ALA A 53 1.96 41.73 4.75
C ALA A 53 0.75 41.05 4.10
N VAL A 54 0.94 40.36 2.99
CA VAL A 54 -0.09 39.54 2.32
C VAL A 54 -0.18 38.15 2.95
N TRP A 55 0.97 37.47 3.10
CA TRP A 55 1.00 36.07 3.55
C TRP A 55 0.77 35.90 5.04
N TYR A 56 1.00 36.93 5.85
CA TYR A 56 0.79 36.90 7.29
C TYR A 56 -0.08 38.08 7.75
N THR A 57 0.50 39.10 8.36
CA THR A 57 -0.26 40.20 8.98
C THR A 57 -0.06 41.49 8.17
N PRO A 58 -1.16 42.19 7.73
CA PRO A 58 -2.58 41.99 8.09
C PRO A 58 -3.40 41.16 7.08
N GLY A 59 -2.84 40.84 5.89
CA GLY A 59 -3.58 40.31 4.75
C GLY A 59 -4.28 38.97 5.00
N VAL A 60 -3.62 38.06 5.77
CA VAL A 60 -4.15 36.71 6.06
C VAL A 60 -5.56 36.73 6.72
N ALA A 61 -5.92 37.79 7.44
CA ALA A 61 -7.20 37.94 8.07
C ALA A 61 -8.38 37.88 7.08
N ALA A 62 -8.17 38.28 5.83
CA ALA A 62 -9.18 38.19 4.78
C ALA A 62 -9.50 36.73 4.42
N ALA A 63 -8.47 35.90 4.24
CA ALA A 63 -8.63 34.47 3.98
C ALA A 63 -9.30 33.75 5.18
N CYS A 64 -8.93 34.13 6.41
CA CYS A 64 -9.57 33.57 7.62
C CYS A 64 -11.08 33.87 7.66
N LYS A 65 -11.51 35.08 7.31
CA LYS A 65 -12.93 35.46 7.26
C LYS A 65 -13.69 34.69 6.18
N GLU A 66 -13.07 34.43 5.04
CA GLU A 66 -13.69 33.62 3.99
C GLU A 66 -13.93 32.18 4.42
N ILE A 67 -12.93 31.58 5.09
CA ILE A 67 -13.07 30.22 5.62
C ILE A 67 -14.09 30.18 6.77
N GLN A 68 -14.12 31.20 7.63
CA GLN A 68 -15.12 31.31 8.71
C GLN A 68 -16.54 31.35 8.16
N ALA A 69 -16.76 32.08 7.06
CA ALA A 69 -18.05 32.18 6.39
C ALA A 69 -18.43 30.89 5.63
N SER A 70 -17.42 30.16 5.12
CA SER A 70 -17.62 28.91 4.38
C SER A 70 -16.43 27.95 4.63
N PRO A 71 -16.56 27.00 5.58
CA PRO A 71 -15.45 26.08 5.95
C PRO A 71 -14.88 25.27 4.79
N GLU A 72 -15.67 24.98 3.74
CA GLU A 72 -15.18 24.28 2.53
C GLU A 72 -14.10 25.07 1.78
N LYS A 73 -14.04 26.39 1.92
CA LYS A 73 -12.98 27.22 1.36
C LYS A 73 -11.59 26.91 1.93
N ALA A 74 -11.49 26.18 3.05
CA ALA A 74 -10.23 25.67 3.55
C ALA A 74 -9.50 24.80 2.52
N TYR A 75 -10.22 24.07 1.67
CA TYR A 75 -9.63 23.31 0.55
C TYR A 75 -9.08 24.18 -0.59
N GLU A 76 -9.43 25.45 -0.64
CA GLU A 76 -8.99 26.39 -1.69
C GLU A 76 -7.91 27.33 -1.15
N LEU A 77 -8.07 27.79 0.07
CA LEU A 77 -7.25 28.84 0.67
C LEU A 77 -6.12 28.32 1.56
N THR A 78 -6.04 27.00 1.81
CA THR A 78 -4.99 26.36 2.60
C THR A 78 -4.45 25.12 1.92
N ASN A 79 -3.39 24.51 2.48
CA ASN A 79 -2.86 23.24 1.95
C ASN A 79 -3.70 22.00 2.34
N LYS A 80 -4.85 22.17 3.00
CA LYS A 80 -5.76 21.08 3.34
C LYS A 80 -6.10 20.19 2.13
N TRP A 81 -6.23 20.76 0.95
CA TRP A 81 -6.53 20.03 -0.27
C TRP A 81 -5.49 18.96 -0.63
N ASN A 82 -4.23 19.09 -0.15
CA ASN A 82 -3.10 18.23 -0.50
C ASN A 82 -2.41 17.60 0.72
N PHE A 83 -2.80 17.96 1.95
CA PHE A 83 -2.19 17.41 3.16
C PHE A 83 -2.80 16.08 3.58
N VAL A 84 -1.93 15.09 3.87
CA VAL A 84 -2.28 13.79 4.45
C VAL A 84 -1.52 13.59 5.75
N ALA A 85 -2.21 13.19 6.82
CA ALA A 85 -1.57 12.71 8.03
C ALA A 85 -1.25 11.22 7.87
N ILE A 86 0.01 10.82 8.11
CA ILE A 86 0.41 9.42 8.25
C ILE A 86 0.44 9.12 9.73
N VAL A 87 -0.53 8.36 10.22
CA VAL A 87 -0.74 8.13 11.65
C VAL A 87 -0.39 6.69 12.02
N THR A 88 0.47 6.56 13.03
CA THR A 88 0.92 5.26 13.57
C THR A 88 1.01 5.30 15.09
N ASP A 89 0.87 4.14 15.72
CA ASP A 89 1.24 3.91 17.12
C ASP A 89 2.50 3.00 17.26
N GLY A 90 3.06 2.57 16.12
CA GLY A 90 4.27 1.76 16.06
C GLY A 90 4.13 0.34 16.59
N THR A 91 2.89 -0.21 16.63
CA THR A 91 2.65 -1.54 17.22
C THR A 91 2.86 -2.69 16.26
N ARG A 92 2.98 -2.44 14.93
CA ARG A 92 3.21 -3.49 13.93
C ARG A 92 4.08 -3.00 12.78
N VAL A 93 5.32 -2.62 13.05
CA VAL A 93 6.24 -2.02 12.09
C VAL A 93 7.00 -3.11 11.32
N LEU A 94 6.71 -3.25 10.03
CA LEU A 94 7.36 -4.21 9.13
C LEU A 94 7.44 -5.63 9.75
N GLY A 95 8.60 -6.29 9.66
CA GLY A 95 8.91 -7.55 10.34
C GLY A 95 9.40 -7.39 11.79
N LEU A 96 9.54 -6.14 12.29
CA LEU A 96 10.07 -5.85 13.63
C LEU A 96 9.02 -5.96 14.74
N GLY A 97 7.73 -5.91 14.39
CA GLY A 97 6.63 -5.95 15.34
C GLY A 97 6.44 -4.64 16.09
N ASN A 98 6.17 -4.72 17.39
CA ASN A 98 5.93 -3.55 18.23
C ASN A 98 7.24 -2.92 18.70
N ILE A 99 7.63 -1.82 18.05
CA ILE A 99 8.86 -1.06 18.37
C ILE A 99 8.56 0.34 18.93
N GLY A 100 7.29 0.72 19.00
CA GLY A 100 6.87 2.03 19.51
C GLY A 100 6.89 3.15 18.47
N PRO A 101 6.25 4.29 18.82
CA PRO A 101 6.01 5.37 17.86
C PRO A 101 7.28 6.10 17.44
N GLU A 102 8.24 6.30 18.34
CA GLU A 102 9.50 7.00 18.02
C GLU A 102 10.34 6.18 17.03
N ALA A 103 10.43 4.87 17.23
CA ALA A 103 11.17 3.97 16.33
C ALA A 103 10.47 3.73 14.99
N ALA A 104 9.15 3.98 14.91
CA ALA A 104 8.37 3.91 13.66
C ALA A 104 8.58 5.16 12.78
N LEU A 105 8.99 6.30 13.34
CA LEU A 105 9.11 7.57 12.60
C LEU A 105 9.92 7.46 11.30
N PRO A 106 11.05 6.76 11.22
CA PRO A 106 11.79 6.60 9.95
C PRO A 106 10.98 5.95 8.84
N VAL A 107 10.08 5.01 9.16
CA VAL A 107 9.18 4.38 8.18
C VAL A 107 8.13 5.39 7.70
N MET A 108 7.55 6.16 8.61
CA MET A 108 6.55 7.19 8.31
C MET A 108 7.12 8.31 7.42
N GLU A 109 8.36 8.74 7.67
CA GLU A 109 9.08 9.67 6.76
C GLU A 109 9.33 9.04 5.39
N GLY A 110 9.68 7.76 5.33
CA GLY A 110 9.81 7.02 4.08
C GLY A 110 8.51 7.00 3.30
N LYS A 111 7.39 6.75 3.98
CA LYS A 111 6.04 6.80 3.40
C LYS A 111 5.73 8.21 2.85
N SER A 112 6.10 9.26 3.59
CA SER A 112 5.91 10.65 3.15
C SER A 112 6.66 10.98 1.86
N ILE A 113 7.89 10.47 1.68
CA ILE A 113 8.64 10.64 0.43
C ILE A 113 7.89 10.00 -0.74
N LEU A 114 7.39 8.77 -0.56
CA LEU A 114 6.64 8.09 -1.60
C LEU A 114 5.36 8.85 -1.97
N PHE A 115 4.61 9.35 -0.98
CA PHE A 115 3.46 10.23 -1.22
C PHE A 115 3.83 11.45 -2.06
N LYS A 116 4.93 12.12 -1.69
CA LYS A 116 5.37 13.33 -2.36
C LYS A 116 5.87 13.05 -3.77
N TYR A 117 6.80 12.12 -3.91
CA TYR A 117 7.51 11.89 -5.18
C TYR A 117 6.66 11.18 -6.23
N LEU A 118 5.75 10.29 -5.81
CA LEU A 118 4.93 9.48 -6.70
C LEU A 118 3.50 10.01 -6.88
N GLY A 119 2.95 10.68 -5.87
CA GLY A 119 1.56 11.18 -5.87
C GLY A 119 1.43 12.70 -5.84
N GLY A 120 2.54 13.44 -5.66
CA GLY A 120 2.51 14.90 -5.47
C GLY A 120 1.78 15.32 -4.18
N VAL A 121 1.60 14.40 -3.23
CA VAL A 121 0.85 14.60 -1.98
C VAL A 121 1.79 15.02 -0.86
N ASP A 122 1.44 16.07 -0.13
CA ASP A 122 2.18 16.53 1.05
C ASP A 122 1.74 15.71 2.26
N ALA A 123 2.53 14.68 2.62
CA ALA A 123 2.21 13.80 3.74
C ALA A 123 3.09 14.09 4.96
N PHE A 124 2.47 14.07 6.14
CA PHE A 124 3.13 14.43 7.40
C PHE A 124 2.99 13.32 8.45
N PRO A 125 4.13 12.84 9.06
CA PRO A 125 4.10 11.80 10.07
C PRO A 125 3.49 12.30 11.39
N ILE A 126 2.59 11.51 11.96
CA ILE A 126 1.99 11.70 13.29
C ILE A 126 2.14 10.38 14.07
N CYS A 127 3.20 10.27 14.85
CA CYS A 127 3.45 9.09 15.68
C CYS A 127 2.85 9.29 17.08
N LEU A 128 1.91 8.43 17.47
CA LEU A 128 1.11 8.57 18.69
C LEU A 128 1.64 7.70 19.82
N LYS A 129 1.88 8.28 20.99
CA LYS A 129 2.27 7.55 22.20
C LYS A 129 1.04 7.02 22.95
N THR A 130 0.19 6.28 22.22
CA THR A 130 -0.95 5.57 22.80
C THR A 130 -1.20 4.31 22.01
N ARG A 131 -1.81 3.30 22.66
CA ARG A 131 -2.30 2.06 22.02
C ARG A 131 -3.81 1.93 22.13
N ASP A 132 -4.46 2.87 22.80
CA ASP A 132 -5.91 2.88 22.97
C ASP A 132 -6.57 3.30 21.65
N PRO A 133 -7.43 2.46 21.06
CA PRO A 133 -8.14 2.78 19.83
C PRO A 133 -9.00 4.05 19.92
N GLU A 134 -9.62 4.32 21.07
CA GLU A 134 -10.45 5.50 21.24
C GLU A 134 -9.64 6.78 21.36
N GLU A 135 -8.48 6.75 22.00
CA GLU A 135 -7.55 7.90 22.01
C GLU A 135 -7.02 8.18 20.60
N ILE A 136 -6.69 7.14 19.82
CA ILE A 136 -6.31 7.29 18.41
C ILE A 136 -7.46 7.93 17.65
N LEU A 137 -8.68 7.38 17.71
CA LEU A 137 -9.85 7.91 17.03
C LEU A 137 -10.15 9.37 17.42
N ARG A 138 -10.07 9.68 18.71
CA ARG A 138 -10.24 11.05 19.19
C ARG A 138 -9.18 12.00 18.62
N THR A 139 -7.92 11.54 18.52
CA THR A 139 -6.85 12.31 17.89
C THR A 139 -7.15 12.59 16.43
N LEU A 140 -7.58 11.58 15.66
CA LEU A 140 -7.97 11.76 14.26
C LEU A 140 -9.10 12.79 14.09
N GLU A 141 -10.10 12.76 14.97
CA GLU A 141 -11.20 13.75 14.97
C GLU A 141 -10.68 15.16 15.21
N VAL A 142 -9.74 15.34 16.14
CA VAL A 142 -9.22 16.66 16.53
C VAL A 142 -8.32 17.26 15.45
N ILE A 143 -7.51 16.45 14.77
CA ILE A 143 -6.56 16.93 13.75
C ILE A 143 -7.16 17.05 12.34
N GLN A 144 -8.30 16.41 12.04
CA GLN A 144 -8.91 16.41 10.70
C GLN A 144 -9.12 17.81 10.08
N PRO A 145 -9.30 18.93 10.81
CA PRO A 145 -9.43 20.25 10.18
C PRO A 145 -8.24 20.63 9.30
N THR A 146 -7.02 20.19 9.64
CA THR A 146 -5.79 20.50 8.91
C THR A 146 -5.61 19.64 7.66
N PHE A 147 -6.10 18.41 7.66
CA PHE A 147 -5.79 17.41 6.63
C PHE A 147 -6.94 17.18 5.65
N GLY A 148 -6.59 16.87 4.41
CA GLY A 148 -7.52 16.42 3.38
C GLY A 148 -7.77 14.91 3.42
N GLY A 149 -6.89 14.15 4.08
CA GLY A 149 -7.00 12.70 4.26
C GLY A 149 -6.07 12.17 5.34
N ILE A 150 -6.30 10.93 5.75
CA ILE A 150 -5.51 10.23 6.78
C ILE A 150 -5.09 8.86 6.26
N ASN A 151 -3.81 8.56 6.35
CA ASN A 151 -3.23 7.24 6.16
C ASN A 151 -2.87 6.64 7.52
N LEU A 152 -3.53 5.55 7.90
CA LEU A 152 -3.14 4.74 9.05
C LEU A 152 -2.06 3.76 8.62
N GLU A 153 -1.03 3.60 9.42
CA GLU A 153 0.15 2.80 9.10
C GLU A 153 0.66 2.04 10.32
N ASP A 154 1.13 0.81 10.13
CA ASP A 154 1.86 0.03 11.15
C ASP A 154 1.11 -0.13 12.49
N ILE A 155 -0.22 -0.25 12.46
CA ILE A 155 -1.09 -0.49 13.61
C ILE A 155 -1.47 -1.98 13.65
N GLU A 156 -1.26 -2.63 14.80
CA GLU A 156 -1.54 -4.06 14.95
C GLU A 156 -3.03 -4.42 14.85
N LYS A 157 -3.31 -5.62 14.36
CA LYS A 157 -4.66 -6.20 14.42
C LYS A 157 -4.99 -6.75 15.82
N PRO A 158 -6.26 -6.86 16.23
CA PRO A 158 -7.44 -6.52 15.43
C PRO A 158 -7.81 -5.04 15.46
N LYS A 159 -7.19 -4.22 16.34
CA LYS A 159 -7.57 -2.82 16.54
C LYS A 159 -7.47 -1.95 15.28
N CYS A 160 -6.55 -2.25 14.36
CA CYS A 160 -6.42 -1.50 13.10
C CYS A 160 -7.68 -1.57 12.23
N PHE A 161 -8.43 -2.66 12.27
CA PHE A 161 -9.72 -2.77 11.59
C PHE A 161 -10.79 -1.91 12.27
N TYR A 162 -10.86 -2.00 13.59
CA TYR A 162 -11.79 -1.21 14.40
C TYR A 162 -11.57 0.30 14.16
N ILE A 163 -10.31 0.75 14.26
CA ILE A 163 -9.96 2.16 14.05
C ILE A 163 -10.36 2.61 12.65
N LEU A 164 -10.07 1.83 11.60
CA LEU A 164 -10.43 2.17 10.22
C LEU A 164 -11.94 2.28 10.03
N GLU A 165 -12.71 1.32 10.54
CA GLU A 165 -14.17 1.31 10.42
C GLU A 165 -14.82 2.48 11.17
N GLU A 166 -14.39 2.73 12.41
CA GLU A 166 -14.92 3.81 13.22
C GLU A 166 -14.49 5.20 12.69
N ALA A 167 -13.22 5.34 12.26
CA ALA A 167 -12.76 6.59 11.66
C ALA A 167 -13.57 6.95 10.41
N ARG A 168 -13.91 5.97 9.56
CA ARG A 168 -14.78 6.20 8.37
C ARG A 168 -16.19 6.68 8.71
N LYS A 169 -16.71 6.34 9.90
CA LYS A 169 -18.02 6.80 10.38
C LYS A 169 -17.95 8.20 11.01
N ARG A 170 -16.86 8.48 11.73
CA ARG A 170 -16.72 9.69 12.56
C ARG A 170 -16.12 10.87 11.80
N LEU A 171 -15.22 10.61 10.83
CA LEU A 171 -14.51 11.65 10.10
C LEU A 171 -15.22 12.03 8.80
N LYS A 172 -15.00 13.29 8.37
CA LYS A 172 -15.53 13.83 7.12
C LYS A 172 -14.51 13.86 5.98
N ILE A 173 -13.32 13.31 6.20
CA ILE A 173 -12.23 13.20 5.24
C ILE A 173 -11.89 11.72 5.03
N PRO A 174 -11.29 11.34 3.88
CA PRO A 174 -10.95 9.95 3.60
C PRO A 174 -9.94 9.40 4.60
N VAL A 175 -10.20 8.19 5.10
CA VAL A 175 -9.30 7.42 5.95
C VAL A 175 -8.96 6.11 5.26
N TRP A 176 -7.69 5.78 5.24
CA TRP A 176 -7.09 4.62 4.62
C TRP A 176 -6.18 3.89 5.60
N HIS A 177 -6.03 2.59 5.46
CA HIS A 177 -5.02 1.82 6.18
C HIS A 177 -4.19 1.03 5.18
N ASP A 178 -2.93 1.39 5.03
CA ASP A 178 -2.12 0.89 3.92
C ASP A 178 -1.76 -0.59 4.04
N ASP A 179 -1.44 -1.08 5.25
CA ASP A 179 -1.16 -2.52 5.48
C ASP A 179 -2.35 -3.42 5.17
N GLN A 180 -3.56 -2.88 5.24
CA GLN A 180 -4.78 -3.59 4.86
C GLN A 180 -5.08 -3.40 3.36
N GLN A 181 -5.45 -2.18 2.99
CA GLN A 181 -6.01 -1.84 1.69
C GLN A 181 -4.96 -1.71 0.61
N GLY A 182 -3.79 -1.13 0.93
CA GLY A 182 -2.69 -0.98 -0.03
C GLY A 182 -2.18 -2.32 -0.51
N THR A 183 -1.87 -3.22 0.43
CA THR A 183 -1.44 -4.58 0.11
C THR A 183 -2.52 -5.35 -0.66
N ALA A 184 -3.78 -5.31 -0.21
CA ALA A 184 -4.88 -5.98 -0.91
C ALA A 184 -5.08 -5.46 -2.35
N THR A 185 -4.91 -4.16 -2.57
CA THR A 185 -5.05 -3.53 -3.89
C THR A 185 -3.98 -4.01 -4.87
N VAL A 186 -2.72 -4.03 -4.46
CA VAL A 186 -1.63 -4.46 -5.36
C VAL A 186 -1.61 -5.97 -5.57
N VAL A 187 -1.99 -6.74 -4.56
CA VAL A 187 -2.22 -8.19 -4.72
C VAL A 187 -3.30 -8.46 -5.75
N LEU A 188 -4.43 -7.75 -5.66
CA LEU A 188 -5.50 -7.90 -6.66
C LEU A 188 -5.00 -7.50 -8.06
N ALA A 189 -4.27 -6.39 -8.21
CA ALA A 189 -3.72 -5.97 -9.51
C ALA A 189 -2.84 -7.06 -10.13
N GLY A 190 -1.95 -7.65 -9.34
CA GLY A 190 -1.11 -8.77 -9.78
C GLY A 190 -1.92 -10.01 -10.15
N LEU A 191 -2.92 -10.38 -9.34
CA LEU A 191 -3.77 -11.55 -9.58
C LEU A 191 -4.61 -11.39 -10.85
N ILE A 192 -5.16 -10.19 -11.14
CA ILE A 192 -5.91 -9.93 -12.38
C ILE A 192 -5.09 -10.36 -13.60
N ASN A 193 -3.86 -9.92 -13.70
CA ASN A 193 -3.00 -10.23 -14.83
C ASN A 193 -2.40 -11.64 -14.75
N ALA A 194 -2.09 -12.15 -13.57
CA ALA A 194 -1.62 -13.51 -13.40
C ALA A 194 -2.67 -14.52 -13.91
N PHE A 195 -3.94 -14.36 -13.55
CA PHE A 195 -5.02 -15.21 -14.04
C PHE A 195 -5.19 -15.12 -15.56
N LYS A 196 -5.06 -13.92 -16.16
CA LYS A 196 -5.09 -13.74 -17.62
C LYS A 196 -3.95 -14.51 -18.30
N VAL A 197 -2.71 -14.38 -17.80
CA VAL A 197 -1.53 -15.01 -18.36
C VAL A 197 -1.61 -16.54 -18.29
N VAL A 198 -2.12 -17.09 -17.19
CA VAL A 198 -2.30 -18.55 -17.04
C VAL A 198 -3.58 -19.08 -17.68
N GLY A 199 -4.46 -18.22 -18.19
CA GLY A 199 -5.70 -18.59 -18.86
C GLY A 199 -6.76 -19.20 -17.93
N LYS A 200 -6.78 -18.82 -16.66
CA LYS A 200 -7.75 -19.31 -15.67
C LYS A 200 -8.80 -18.26 -15.33
N ASN A 201 -10.02 -18.73 -15.04
CA ASN A 201 -11.11 -17.87 -14.57
C ASN A 201 -11.00 -17.71 -13.04
N PRO A 202 -10.76 -16.48 -12.52
CA PRO A 202 -10.64 -16.27 -11.07
C PRO A 202 -11.91 -16.61 -10.29
N LYS A 203 -13.10 -16.58 -10.92
CA LYS A 203 -14.37 -16.95 -10.27
C LYS A 203 -14.52 -18.44 -10.02
N GLU A 204 -13.78 -19.26 -10.76
CA GLU A 204 -13.77 -20.73 -10.66
C GLU A 204 -12.51 -21.24 -9.97
N SER A 205 -11.58 -20.34 -9.67
CA SER A 205 -10.29 -20.66 -9.10
C SER A 205 -10.34 -20.67 -7.58
N LEU A 206 -9.61 -21.60 -6.97
CA LEU A 206 -9.42 -21.67 -5.53
C LEU A 206 -8.16 -20.91 -5.14
N ILE A 207 -8.29 -19.97 -4.22
CA ILE A 207 -7.22 -19.05 -3.81
C ILE A 207 -6.92 -19.24 -2.32
N THR A 208 -5.69 -19.55 -1.98
CA THR A 208 -5.23 -19.64 -0.58
C THR A 208 -4.52 -18.35 -0.15
N LEU A 209 -4.91 -17.82 0.99
CA LEU A 209 -4.28 -16.68 1.66
C LEU A 209 -3.51 -17.17 2.89
N VAL A 210 -2.19 -17.20 2.79
CA VAL A 210 -1.28 -17.68 3.84
C VAL A 210 -0.95 -16.53 4.79
N GLY A 211 -1.35 -16.70 6.06
CA GLY A 211 -1.26 -15.70 7.11
C GLY A 211 -2.56 -14.91 7.26
N ALA A 212 -3.26 -15.10 8.39
CA ALA A 212 -4.49 -14.36 8.72
C ALA A 212 -4.18 -13.02 9.40
N GLY A 213 -3.27 -12.23 8.81
CA GLY A 213 -2.91 -10.89 9.21
C GLY A 213 -3.82 -9.81 8.59
N ALA A 214 -3.51 -8.53 8.88
CA ALA A 214 -4.28 -7.39 8.37
C ALA A 214 -4.37 -7.40 6.83
N ALA A 215 -3.26 -7.65 6.14
CA ALA A 215 -3.19 -7.70 4.68
C ALA A 215 -4.12 -8.76 4.09
N ASN A 216 -3.98 -10.02 4.48
CA ASN A 216 -4.74 -11.11 3.88
C ASN A 216 -6.21 -11.14 4.29
N LEU A 217 -6.57 -10.69 5.51
CA LEU A 217 -7.98 -10.52 5.85
C LEU A 217 -8.61 -9.45 4.93
N ARG A 218 -7.93 -8.33 4.67
CA ARG A 218 -8.44 -7.32 3.72
C ARG A 218 -8.41 -7.82 2.27
N THR A 219 -7.38 -8.58 1.88
CA THR A 219 -7.32 -9.21 0.55
C THR A 219 -8.53 -10.10 0.29
N ALA A 220 -8.98 -10.89 1.28
CA ALA A 220 -10.18 -11.69 1.14
C ALA A 220 -11.42 -10.82 0.84
N TYR A 221 -11.62 -9.70 1.55
CA TYR A 221 -12.73 -8.78 1.28
C TYR A 221 -12.63 -8.13 -0.10
N VAL A 222 -11.44 -7.72 -0.53
CA VAL A 222 -11.23 -7.08 -1.84
C VAL A 222 -11.42 -8.09 -2.98
N LEU A 223 -10.98 -9.34 -2.83
CA LEU A 223 -11.23 -10.42 -3.79
C LEU A 223 -12.73 -10.72 -3.94
N MET A 224 -13.46 -10.83 -2.82
CA MET A 224 -14.91 -11.00 -2.85
C MET A 224 -15.60 -9.82 -3.55
N LYS A 225 -15.14 -8.60 -3.29
CA LYS A 225 -15.65 -7.38 -3.91
C LYS A 225 -15.41 -7.35 -5.42
N TRP A 226 -14.26 -7.86 -5.87
CA TRP A 226 -13.95 -8.02 -7.29
C TRP A 226 -14.76 -9.14 -7.97
N GLY A 227 -15.37 -10.03 -7.20
CA GLY A 227 -16.28 -11.07 -7.70
C GLY A 227 -15.76 -12.51 -7.59
N VAL A 228 -14.69 -12.75 -6.82
CA VAL A 228 -14.30 -14.11 -6.43
C VAL A 228 -15.33 -14.61 -5.41
N PRO A 229 -15.95 -15.81 -5.63
CA PRO A 229 -16.85 -16.39 -4.65
C PRO A 229 -16.15 -16.59 -3.30
N SER A 230 -16.78 -16.16 -2.22
CA SER A 230 -16.18 -16.27 -0.88
C SER A 230 -15.78 -17.70 -0.52
N GLY A 231 -16.57 -18.69 -0.95
CA GLY A 231 -16.29 -20.11 -0.74
C GLY A 231 -15.01 -20.62 -1.40
N ASN A 232 -14.54 -19.93 -2.44
CA ASN A 232 -13.30 -20.24 -3.16
C ASN A 232 -12.05 -19.62 -2.53
N ILE A 233 -12.19 -18.91 -1.42
CA ILE A 233 -11.08 -18.34 -0.67
C ILE A 233 -10.78 -19.22 0.53
N LEU A 234 -9.54 -19.69 0.63
CA LEU A 234 -9.03 -20.39 1.80
C LEU A 234 -8.13 -19.45 2.59
N LEU A 235 -8.33 -19.36 3.89
CA LEU A 235 -7.44 -18.65 4.80
C LEU A 235 -6.71 -19.67 5.65
N VAL A 236 -5.41 -19.46 5.90
CA VAL A 236 -4.62 -20.33 6.77
C VAL A 236 -3.78 -19.48 7.73
N ASP A 237 -3.76 -19.88 8.99
CA ASP A 237 -2.92 -19.28 10.02
C ASP A 237 -1.94 -20.30 10.62
N THR A 238 -1.24 -19.96 11.68
CA THR A 238 -0.27 -20.85 12.35
C THR A 238 -0.86 -22.14 12.90
N LYS A 239 -2.19 -22.23 13.02
CA LYS A 239 -2.91 -23.42 13.49
C LYS A 239 -3.56 -24.22 12.37
N GLY A 240 -3.36 -23.81 11.11
CA GLY A 240 -3.91 -24.46 9.93
C GLY A 240 -5.05 -23.70 9.27
N LEU A 241 -5.80 -24.41 8.41
CA LEU A 241 -6.91 -23.86 7.67
C LEU A 241 -8.00 -23.26 8.56
N ILE A 242 -8.54 -22.13 8.13
CA ILE A 242 -9.67 -21.46 8.77
C ILE A 242 -10.96 -22.00 8.13
N TYR A 243 -11.90 -22.43 8.98
CA TYR A 243 -13.18 -23.00 8.55
C TYR A 243 -14.29 -22.71 9.58
N PRO A 244 -15.56 -22.79 9.20
CA PRO A 244 -16.67 -22.63 10.13
C PRO A 244 -16.62 -23.60 11.31
N GLY A 245 -16.73 -23.10 12.52
CA GLY A 245 -16.70 -23.94 13.74
C GLY A 245 -15.33 -24.24 14.31
N ARG A 246 -14.23 -23.64 13.79
CA ARG A 246 -12.92 -23.70 14.40
C ARG A 246 -12.92 -23.00 15.77
N LYS A 247 -12.79 -23.77 16.85
CA LYS A 247 -13.08 -23.37 18.25
C LYS A 247 -12.21 -22.23 18.79
N ASP A 248 -11.00 -22.06 18.26
CA ASP A 248 -10.07 -21.01 18.68
C ASP A 248 -10.28 -19.67 17.97
N ILE A 249 -11.23 -19.59 17.03
CA ILE A 249 -11.61 -18.35 16.37
C ILE A 249 -12.90 -17.85 17.01
N VAL A 250 -12.78 -16.84 17.85
CA VAL A 250 -13.88 -16.29 18.65
C VAL A 250 -14.12 -14.84 18.24
N GLU A 251 -15.39 -14.49 18.01
CA GLU A 251 -15.82 -13.17 17.53
C GLU A 251 -15.32 -12.02 18.40
N LYS A 252 -15.40 -12.18 19.73
CA LYS A 252 -14.96 -11.15 20.69
C LYS A 252 -13.47 -10.83 20.63
N ASP A 253 -12.64 -11.77 20.14
CA ASP A 253 -11.18 -11.61 20.08
C ASP A 253 -10.73 -11.00 18.75
N ASP A 254 -11.37 -11.40 17.64
CA ASP A 254 -11.10 -10.89 16.29
C ASP A 254 -12.35 -11.09 15.40
N ARG A 255 -13.25 -10.11 15.42
CA ARG A 255 -14.51 -10.15 14.67
C ARG A 255 -14.31 -10.38 13.17
N TRP A 256 -13.31 -9.73 12.57
CA TRP A 256 -13.05 -9.82 11.11
C TRP A 256 -12.57 -11.20 10.70
N LYS A 257 -11.68 -11.80 11.49
CA LYS A 257 -11.25 -13.18 11.26
C LYS A 257 -12.40 -14.17 11.48
N TYR A 258 -13.24 -13.93 12.50
CA TYR A 258 -14.42 -14.73 12.77
C TYR A 258 -15.42 -14.64 11.61
N GLU A 259 -15.76 -13.46 11.14
CA GLU A 259 -16.67 -13.29 9.99
C GLU A 259 -16.16 -14.01 8.73
N LEU A 260 -14.87 -13.90 8.43
CA LEU A 260 -14.28 -14.61 7.29
C LEU A 260 -14.30 -16.11 7.49
N SER A 261 -14.10 -16.62 8.71
CA SER A 261 -14.22 -18.06 9.00
C SER A 261 -15.61 -18.62 8.69
N GLN A 262 -16.66 -17.79 8.78
CA GLN A 262 -18.04 -18.20 8.48
C GLN A 262 -18.40 -18.07 6.99
N LYS A 263 -17.66 -17.27 6.20
CA LYS A 263 -17.98 -16.92 4.82
C LYS A 263 -17.12 -17.64 3.79
N THR A 264 -15.88 -18.00 4.15
CA THR A 264 -14.87 -18.58 3.26
C THR A 264 -14.82 -20.10 3.41
N ASN A 265 -14.03 -20.76 2.54
CA ASN A 265 -13.80 -22.22 2.62
C ASN A 265 -15.12 -23.03 2.59
N ALA A 266 -15.90 -22.89 1.51
CA ALA A 266 -17.23 -23.53 1.40
C ALA A 266 -17.19 -25.06 1.51
N GLU A 267 -16.07 -25.68 1.13
CA GLU A 267 -15.88 -27.14 1.28
C GLU A 267 -15.58 -27.57 2.72
N GLY A 268 -15.38 -26.63 3.62
CA GLY A 268 -15.00 -26.92 5.01
C GLY A 268 -13.67 -27.65 5.14
N ARG A 269 -12.72 -27.39 4.23
CA ARG A 269 -11.39 -28.02 4.26
C ARG A 269 -10.72 -27.76 5.60
N GLN A 270 -10.12 -28.79 6.15
CA GLN A 270 -9.39 -28.76 7.41
C GLN A 270 -7.96 -29.29 7.18
N GLY A 271 -7.09 -29.02 8.11
CA GLY A 271 -5.71 -29.47 8.07
C GLY A 271 -4.69 -28.35 8.29
N ASP A 272 -3.45 -28.71 8.10
CA ASP A 272 -2.29 -27.84 8.26
C ASP A 272 -2.00 -26.96 7.01
N MET A 273 -0.84 -26.33 7.00
CA MET A 273 -0.38 -25.52 5.87
C MET A 273 -0.30 -26.35 4.58
N ALA A 274 0.12 -27.61 4.61
CA ALA A 274 0.23 -28.45 3.43
C ALA A 274 -1.13 -28.70 2.78
N ALA A 275 -2.18 -28.93 3.62
CA ALA A 275 -3.54 -29.11 3.14
C ALA A 275 -4.09 -27.85 2.42
N ALA A 276 -3.62 -26.66 2.78
CA ALA A 276 -4.03 -25.40 2.20
C ALA A 276 -3.49 -25.16 0.77
N PHE A 277 -2.50 -25.95 0.33
CA PHE A 277 -1.92 -25.87 -1.02
C PHE A 277 -2.53 -26.91 -1.99
N ARG A 278 -3.21 -27.94 -1.47
CA ARG A 278 -3.71 -29.04 -2.30
C ARG A 278 -4.81 -28.56 -3.26
N ASP A 279 -4.62 -28.82 -4.55
CA ASP A 279 -5.60 -28.54 -5.62
C ASP A 279 -6.04 -27.06 -5.65
N VAL A 280 -5.16 -26.10 -5.33
CA VAL A 280 -5.44 -24.66 -5.43
C VAL A 280 -4.78 -24.05 -6.65
N ASP A 281 -5.36 -22.97 -7.17
CA ASP A 281 -4.90 -22.26 -8.37
C ASP A 281 -3.90 -21.15 -8.04
N ALA A 282 -4.10 -20.47 -6.92
CA ALA A 282 -3.24 -19.36 -6.50
C ALA A 282 -3.01 -19.37 -4.98
N VAL A 283 -1.83 -18.94 -4.58
CA VAL A 283 -1.45 -18.71 -3.18
C VAL A 283 -0.91 -17.30 -3.04
N VAL A 284 -1.42 -16.56 -2.07
CA VAL A 284 -0.90 -15.25 -1.65
C VAL A 284 -0.45 -15.36 -0.21
N ALA A 285 0.85 -15.23 0.01
CA ALA A 285 1.43 -15.22 1.35
C ALA A 285 1.75 -13.79 1.79
N ALA A 286 1.30 -13.43 2.98
CA ALA A 286 1.66 -12.23 3.72
C ALA A 286 1.78 -12.64 5.20
N ALA A 287 2.77 -13.46 5.46
CA ALA A 287 2.99 -14.15 6.72
C ALA A 287 4.27 -13.64 7.41
N GLN A 288 4.99 -14.52 8.09
CA GLN A 288 6.26 -14.19 8.70
C GLN A 288 7.36 -14.18 7.64
N PRO A 289 8.27 -13.18 7.64
CA PRO A 289 9.43 -13.18 6.74
C PRO A 289 10.33 -14.41 6.93
N GLY A 290 10.80 -14.95 5.82
CA GLY A 290 11.81 -16.00 5.80
C GLY A 290 11.49 -17.17 4.87
N PRO A 291 12.50 -17.72 4.17
CA PRO A 291 12.32 -18.89 3.34
C PRO A 291 11.99 -20.11 4.21
N GLY A 292 11.16 -21.02 3.66
CA GLY A 292 10.72 -22.22 4.37
C GLY A 292 9.36 -22.07 5.08
N VAL A 293 8.76 -20.87 5.10
CA VAL A 293 7.35 -20.69 5.47
C VAL A 293 6.45 -21.39 4.45
N ILE A 294 6.78 -21.28 3.17
CA ILE A 294 6.21 -22.09 2.09
C ILE A 294 7.26 -23.11 1.68
N LYS A 295 6.87 -24.39 1.59
CA LYS A 295 7.76 -25.47 1.21
C LYS A 295 7.53 -25.89 -0.25
N PRO A 296 8.60 -26.18 -1.03
CA PRO A 296 8.47 -26.59 -2.43
C PRO A 296 7.56 -27.80 -2.65
N GLU A 297 7.56 -28.77 -1.73
CA GLU A 297 6.67 -29.94 -1.82
C GLU A 297 5.19 -29.62 -1.77
N TRP A 298 4.79 -28.52 -1.14
CA TRP A 298 3.39 -28.09 -1.11
C TRP A 298 2.96 -27.49 -2.46
N ILE A 299 3.85 -26.76 -3.12
CA ILE A 299 3.60 -26.18 -4.46
C ILE A 299 3.33 -27.30 -5.48
N LYS A 300 4.05 -28.42 -5.37
CA LYS A 300 3.83 -29.60 -6.25
C LYS A 300 2.43 -30.20 -6.13
N THR A 301 1.68 -29.90 -5.07
CA THR A 301 0.30 -30.35 -4.88
C THR A 301 -0.75 -29.37 -5.43
N MET A 302 -0.32 -28.20 -5.88
CA MET A 302 -1.21 -27.23 -6.53
C MET A 302 -1.61 -27.67 -7.94
N LYS A 303 -2.65 -27.05 -8.47
CA LYS A 303 -3.05 -27.26 -9.87
C LYS A 303 -1.95 -26.76 -10.82
N GLU A 304 -1.95 -27.30 -12.03
CA GLU A 304 -1.08 -26.82 -13.11
C GLU A 304 -1.26 -25.31 -13.35
N ASN A 305 -0.19 -24.67 -13.82
CA ASN A 305 -0.16 -23.22 -14.04
C ASN A 305 -0.52 -22.42 -12.76
N SER A 306 0.04 -22.82 -11.62
CA SER A 306 -0.21 -22.19 -10.32
C SER A 306 0.45 -20.83 -10.21
N ILE A 307 -0.13 -19.98 -9.35
CA ILE A 307 0.30 -18.61 -9.07
C ILE A 307 0.76 -18.55 -7.61
N ILE A 308 1.96 -18.01 -7.36
CA ILE A 308 2.51 -17.81 -6.02
C ILE A 308 2.92 -16.36 -5.84
N PHE A 309 2.31 -15.67 -4.89
CA PHE A 309 2.75 -14.36 -4.41
C PHE A 309 3.27 -14.48 -2.98
N ALA A 310 4.60 -14.35 -2.81
CA ALA A 310 5.29 -14.39 -1.52
C ALA A 310 5.68 -12.96 -1.12
N CYS A 311 4.78 -12.28 -0.39
CA CYS A 311 4.83 -10.83 -0.22
C CYS A 311 5.60 -10.36 1.02
N ALA A 312 6.09 -11.26 1.88
CA ALA A 312 6.83 -10.87 3.08
C ALA A 312 8.13 -10.11 2.77
N ASN A 313 8.42 -9.11 3.59
CA ASN A 313 9.62 -8.30 3.53
C ASN A 313 10.38 -8.35 4.88
N PRO A 314 11.72 -8.32 4.87
CA PRO A 314 12.63 -8.19 3.72
C PRO A 314 12.92 -9.51 2.97
N ILE A 315 12.47 -10.64 3.45
CA ILE A 315 12.75 -11.97 2.90
C ILE A 315 11.40 -12.63 2.59
N PRO A 316 11.16 -13.11 1.34
CA PRO A 316 9.92 -13.76 0.96
C PRO A 316 9.77 -15.11 1.67
N GLU A 317 8.54 -15.61 1.77
CA GLU A 317 8.19 -16.89 2.40
C GLU A 317 8.77 -18.12 1.68
N ILE A 318 9.12 -17.95 0.41
CA ILE A 318 9.87 -18.89 -0.44
C ILE A 318 10.67 -18.11 -1.47
N TRP A 319 11.84 -18.58 -1.85
CA TRP A 319 12.58 -17.95 -2.93
C TRP A 319 11.93 -18.20 -4.29
N PRO A 320 11.94 -17.20 -5.22
CA PRO A 320 11.32 -17.35 -6.53
C PRO A 320 11.77 -18.58 -7.32
N TRP A 321 13.06 -18.89 -7.31
CA TRP A 321 13.59 -20.07 -8.03
C TRP A 321 13.14 -21.40 -7.38
N GLU A 322 13.00 -21.47 -6.06
CA GLU A 322 12.47 -22.67 -5.38
C GLU A 322 11.01 -22.91 -5.77
N ALA A 323 10.22 -21.83 -5.86
CA ALA A 323 8.83 -21.90 -6.31
C ALA A 323 8.73 -22.32 -7.79
N GLU A 324 9.61 -21.78 -8.66
CA GLU A 324 9.68 -22.13 -10.08
C GLU A 324 10.08 -23.60 -10.26
N GLU A 325 11.11 -24.07 -9.56
CA GLU A 325 11.56 -25.47 -9.58
C GLU A 325 10.51 -26.44 -9.05
N ALA A 326 9.67 -25.98 -8.12
CA ALA A 326 8.53 -26.74 -7.61
C ALA A 326 7.33 -26.77 -8.58
N GLY A 327 7.35 -25.99 -9.65
CA GLY A 327 6.32 -26.01 -10.70
C GLY A 327 5.36 -24.83 -10.70
N ALA A 328 5.59 -23.81 -9.87
CA ALA A 328 4.84 -22.56 -9.97
C ALA A 328 5.11 -21.89 -11.32
N ARG A 329 4.05 -21.41 -12.00
CA ARG A 329 4.20 -20.73 -13.29
C ARG A 329 4.36 -19.23 -13.14
N ILE A 330 3.61 -18.63 -12.24
CA ILE A 330 3.69 -17.21 -11.94
C ILE A 330 4.19 -17.02 -10.52
N ILE A 331 5.20 -16.16 -10.37
CA ILE A 331 5.78 -15.86 -9.07
C ILE A 331 5.89 -14.34 -8.93
N GLY A 332 5.42 -13.82 -7.79
CA GLY A 332 5.57 -12.43 -7.38
C GLY A 332 6.09 -12.33 -5.95
N THR A 333 6.81 -11.24 -5.64
CA THR A 333 7.35 -10.98 -4.30
C THR A 333 7.15 -9.53 -3.90
N GLY A 334 7.31 -9.23 -2.60
CA GLY A 334 7.32 -7.85 -2.12
C GLY A 334 8.59 -7.06 -2.46
N ARG A 335 9.63 -7.71 -3.02
CA ARG A 335 10.96 -7.13 -3.26
C ARG A 335 11.09 -6.56 -4.67
N SER A 336 11.78 -5.42 -4.78
CA SER A 336 12.01 -4.73 -6.07
C SER A 336 13.11 -5.36 -6.93
N ASP A 337 13.90 -6.28 -6.38
CA ASP A 337 14.99 -6.94 -7.10
C ASP A 337 14.56 -8.26 -7.76
N PHE A 338 13.28 -8.60 -7.68
CA PHE A 338 12.69 -9.74 -8.39
C PHE A 338 11.57 -9.26 -9.33
N PRO A 339 11.24 -10.04 -10.36
CA PRO A 339 10.06 -9.80 -11.19
C PRO A 339 8.76 -9.75 -10.39
N ASN A 340 7.76 -9.07 -10.92
CA ASN A 340 6.42 -8.96 -10.32
C ASN A 340 6.45 -8.46 -8.88
N GLN A 341 7.00 -7.26 -8.67
CA GLN A 341 7.03 -6.64 -7.34
C GLN A 341 5.63 -6.30 -6.84
N ILE A 342 5.11 -7.08 -5.89
CA ILE A 342 3.83 -6.84 -5.22
C ILE A 342 4.08 -5.93 -4.02
N ASN A 343 4.03 -4.61 -4.24
CA ASN A 343 4.32 -3.62 -3.21
C ASN A 343 3.27 -2.50 -3.20
N ASN A 344 2.79 -2.14 -2.02
CA ASN A 344 1.74 -1.15 -1.80
C ASN A 344 2.10 0.27 -2.29
N SER A 345 3.39 0.58 -2.47
CA SER A 345 3.85 1.85 -3.06
C SER A 345 3.29 2.12 -4.46
N LEU A 346 2.84 1.10 -5.17
CA LEU A 346 2.17 1.25 -6.47
C LEU A 346 0.74 1.80 -6.34
N GLY A 347 0.09 1.64 -5.19
CA GLY A 347 -1.32 1.97 -4.99
C GLY A 347 -1.56 3.31 -4.31
N PHE A 348 -1.12 3.45 -3.06
CA PHE A 348 -1.56 4.54 -2.19
C PHE A 348 -1.26 5.96 -2.72
N PRO A 349 -0.15 6.26 -3.43
CA PRO A 349 0.10 7.62 -3.90
C PRO A 349 -0.96 8.08 -4.93
N GLY A 350 -1.28 7.22 -5.90
CA GLY A 350 -2.33 7.48 -6.89
C GLY A 350 -3.73 7.50 -6.26
N ILE A 351 -4.04 6.57 -5.36
CA ILE A 351 -5.33 6.51 -4.66
C ILE A 351 -5.57 7.82 -3.91
N PHE A 352 -4.62 8.28 -3.10
CA PHE A 352 -4.76 9.53 -2.37
C PHE A 352 -4.84 10.75 -3.30
N ARG A 353 -4.04 10.79 -4.39
CA ARG A 353 -4.18 11.86 -5.37
C ARG A 353 -5.61 11.94 -5.90
N GLY A 354 -6.21 10.81 -6.24
CA GLY A 354 -7.57 10.76 -6.75
C GLY A 354 -8.63 11.20 -5.73
N VAL A 355 -8.59 10.66 -4.50
CA VAL A 355 -9.59 11.01 -3.48
C VAL A 355 -9.45 12.44 -2.97
N LEU A 356 -8.23 12.99 -2.94
CA LEU A 356 -8.00 14.40 -2.62
C LEU A 356 -8.52 15.32 -3.72
N ASP A 357 -8.32 14.98 -4.99
CA ASP A 357 -8.74 15.83 -6.12
C ASP A 357 -10.24 16.00 -6.23
N VAL A 358 -11.01 15.00 -5.79
CA VAL A 358 -12.48 15.07 -5.73
C VAL A 358 -13.02 15.40 -4.33
N ARG A 359 -12.11 15.69 -3.37
CA ARG A 359 -12.47 15.94 -1.96
C ARG A 359 -13.40 14.85 -1.42
N ALA A 360 -13.01 13.58 -1.61
CA ALA A 360 -13.83 12.44 -1.20
C ALA A 360 -14.08 12.42 0.31
N THR A 361 -15.21 11.85 0.72
CA THR A 361 -15.55 11.72 2.14
C THR A 361 -14.96 10.48 2.79
N THR A 362 -14.67 9.45 1.99
CA THR A 362 -14.09 8.18 2.46
C THR A 362 -13.37 7.46 1.34
N VAL A 363 -12.63 6.38 1.65
CA VAL A 363 -12.05 5.43 0.69
C VAL A 363 -12.72 4.07 0.87
N THR A 364 -13.35 3.56 -0.18
CA THR A 364 -14.06 2.27 -0.17
C THR A 364 -13.22 1.14 -0.77
N ASP A 365 -13.61 -0.10 -0.52
CA ASP A 365 -12.97 -1.25 -1.15
C ASP A 365 -13.28 -1.33 -2.67
N ASP A 366 -14.36 -0.71 -3.15
CA ASP A 366 -14.61 -0.54 -4.59
C ASP A 366 -13.58 0.38 -5.25
N MET A 367 -13.08 1.40 -4.54
CA MET A 367 -11.98 2.24 -5.03
C MET A 367 -10.66 1.45 -5.08
N CYS A 368 -10.44 0.51 -4.15
CA CYS A 368 -9.32 -0.43 -4.19
C CYS A 368 -9.38 -1.30 -5.45
N VAL A 369 -10.56 -1.85 -5.76
CA VAL A 369 -10.78 -2.65 -6.98
C VAL A 369 -10.52 -1.80 -8.23
N ALA A 370 -11.06 -0.58 -8.31
CA ALA A 370 -10.84 0.31 -9.46
C ALA A 370 -9.36 0.66 -9.64
N ALA A 371 -8.63 0.90 -8.57
CA ALA A 371 -7.17 1.11 -8.58
C ALA A 371 -6.42 -0.12 -9.09
N ALA A 372 -6.77 -1.30 -8.59
CA ALA A 372 -6.14 -2.56 -8.97
C ALA A 372 -6.37 -2.88 -10.47
N GLU A 373 -7.60 -2.70 -10.95
CA GLU A 373 -7.94 -2.89 -12.37
C GLU A 373 -7.18 -1.90 -13.27
N GLU A 374 -6.98 -0.66 -12.84
CA GLU A 374 -6.24 0.32 -13.63
C GLU A 374 -4.74 0.00 -13.66
N MET A 375 -4.15 -0.44 -12.54
CA MET A 375 -2.76 -0.93 -12.52
C MET A 375 -2.59 -2.13 -13.44
N ALA A 376 -3.52 -3.07 -13.41
CA ALA A 376 -3.50 -4.23 -14.30
C ALA A 376 -3.61 -3.83 -15.78
N ARG A 377 -4.53 -2.91 -16.12
CA ARG A 377 -4.68 -2.37 -17.50
C ARG A 377 -3.42 -1.63 -17.97
N PHE A 378 -2.76 -0.90 -17.09
CA PHE A 378 -1.51 -0.22 -17.43
C PHE A 378 -0.43 -1.22 -17.85
N ALA A 379 -0.22 -2.28 -17.06
CA ALA A 379 0.75 -3.32 -17.40
C ALA A 379 0.35 -4.08 -18.68
N GLU A 380 -0.92 -4.39 -18.85
CA GLU A 380 -1.46 -5.06 -20.06
C GLU A 380 -1.19 -4.21 -21.33
N ALA A 381 -1.42 -2.90 -21.27
CA ALA A 381 -1.25 -1.99 -22.40
C ALA A 381 0.20 -1.87 -22.90
N ARG A 382 1.18 -2.05 -22.03
CA ARG A 382 2.62 -2.05 -22.42
C ARG A 382 3.14 -3.43 -22.84
N GLY A 383 2.31 -4.45 -22.78
CA GLY A 383 2.66 -5.84 -23.05
C GLY A 383 3.15 -6.57 -21.82
N MET A 384 2.30 -7.43 -21.24
CA MET A 384 2.59 -8.24 -20.06
C MET A 384 3.06 -9.64 -20.43
N ASN A 385 3.82 -10.26 -19.52
CA ASN A 385 4.24 -11.66 -19.59
C ASN A 385 4.37 -12.24 -18.17
N GLU A 386 4.81 -13.48 -18.04
CA GLU A 386 4.93 -14.17 -16.74
C GLU A 386 5.82 -13.45 -15.71
N GLN A 387 6.76 -12.62 -16.16
CA GLN A 387 7.71 -11.88 -15.32
C GLN A 387 7.42 -10.37 -15.23
N ASP A 388 6.34 -9.90 -15.88
CA ASP A 388 6.00 -8.48 -15.95
C ASP A 388 4.48 -8.28 -15.98
N LEU A 389 3.86 -8.53 -14.82
CA LEU A 389 2.40 -8.53 -14.63
C LEU A 389 1.84 -7.22 -14.06
N ILE A 390 2.67 -6.45 -13.39
CA ILE A 390 2.27 -5.28 -12.62
C ILE A 390 3.22 -4.11 -12.96
N PRO A 391 2.76 -2.85 -12.90
CA PRO A 391 3.65 -1.71 -13.11
C PRO A 391 4.84 -1.73 -12.14
N ARG A 392 5.98 -1.19 -12.57
CA ARG A 392 7.10 -0.92 -11.69
C ARG A 392 6.95 0.46 -11.05
N MET A 393 7.57 0.65 -9.90
CA MET A 393 7.48 1.90 -9.13
C MET A 393 8.07 3.11 -9.87
N ASP A 394 9.00 2.90 -10.82
CA ASP A 394 9.60 3.94 -11.66
C ASP A 394 8.72 4.36 -12.86
N GLU A 395 7.69 3.59 -13.18
CA GLU A 395 6.70 3.91 -14.21
C GLU A 395 5.65 4.90 -13.64
N TRP A 396 6.07 6.13 -13.45
CA TRP A 396 5.30 7.14 -12.73
C TRP A 396 3.94 7.46 -13.38
N GLU A 397 3.78 7.17 -14.67
CA GLU A 397 2.55 7.40 -15.45
C GLU A 397 1.36 6.56 -14.94
N VAL A 398 1.63 5.52 -14.16
CA VAL A 398 0.56 4.71 -13.52
C VAL A 398 -0.21 5.51 -12.47
N TYR A 399 0.45 6.40 -11.72
CA TYR A 399 -0.17 7.11 -10.60
C TYR A 399 -1.27 8.08 -11.01
N PRO A 400 -1.15 8.92 -12.05
CA PRO A 400 -2.26 9.72 -12.55
C PRO A 400 -3.45 8.88 -13.00
N ARG A 401 -3.20 7.73 -13.63
CA ARG A 401 -4.26 6.82 -14.09
C ARG A 401 -5.01 6.21 -12.91
N VAL A 402 -4.30 5.72 -11.90
CA VAL A 402 -4.88 5.21 -10.64
C VAL A 402 -5.69 6.32 -9.94
N ALA A 403 -5.17 7.56 -9.92
CA ALA A 403 -5.89 8.69 -9.34
C ALA A 403 -7.23 8.92 -10.03
N VAL A 404 -7.26 8.93 -11.35
CA VAL A 404 -8.50 9.08 -12.13
C VAL A 404 -9.48 7.94 -11.86
N ALA A 405 -9.01 6.69 -11.80
CA ALA A 405 -9.86 5.53 -11.53
C ALA A 405 -10.53 5.62 -10.15
N CYS A 406 -9.76 6.00 -9.11
CA CYS A 406 -10.29 6.19 -7.75
C CYS A 406 -11.23 7.39 -7.65
N ALA A 407 -10.89 8.53 -8.29
CA ALA A 407 -11.73 9.71 -8.31
C ALA A 407 -13.08 9.42 -9.00
N GLN A 408 -13.05 8.76 -10.16
CA GLN A 408 -14.26 8.36 -10.87
C GLN A 408 -15.13 7.44 -10.01
N LYS A 409 -14.55 6.41 -9.39
CA LYS A 409 -15.29 5.51 -8.50
C LYS A 409 -15.91 6.25 -7.31
N SER A 410 -15.19 7.24 -6.75
CA SER A 410 -15.71 8.10 -5.69
C SER A 410 -16.93 8.92 -6.15
N MET A 411 -16.88 9.47 -7.37
CA MET A 411 -17.99 10.20 -7.96
C MET A 411 -19.19 9.30 -8.24
N ASP A 412 -18.96 8.11 -8.77
CA ASP A 412 -20.01 7.10 -9.08
C ASP A 412 -20.75 6.66 -7.81
N GLN A 413 -20.05 6.59 -6.68
CA GLN A 413 -20.60 6.26 -5.37
C GLN A 413 -21.24 7.45 -4.63
N GLY A 414 -21.20 8.66 -5.19
CA GLY A 414 -21.72 9.86 -4.55
C GLY A 414 -20.90 10.35 -3.35
N LEU A 415 -19.63 9.93 -3.25
CA LEU A 415 -18.73 10.23 -2.14
C LEU A 415 -17.81 11.43 -2.40
N ALA A 416 -17.83 11.95 -3.62
CA ALA A 416 -17.04 13.11 -4.05
C ALA A 416 -17.79 14.43 -3.81
N ARG A 417 -17.11 15.46 -3.26
CA ARG A 417 -17.67 16.81 -3.08
C ARG A 417 -17.56 17.66 -4.35
N VAL A 418 -16.60 17.38 -5.21
CA VAL A 418 -16.44 18.03 -6.52
C VAL A 418 -16.38 16.97 -7.60
N LYS A 419 -16.86 17.32 -8.80
CA LYS A 419 -17.03 16.37 -9.91
C LYS A 419 -16.37 16.91 -11.19
N PRO A 420 -15.04 17.02 -11.23
CA PRO A 420 -14.35 17.39 -12.46
C PRO A 420 -14.46 16.29 -13.51
N SER A 421 -14.24 16.62 -14.77
CA SER A 421 -14.17 15.64 -15.85
C SER A 421 -12.95 14.73 -15.70
N ARG A 422 -12.98 13.57 -16.39
CA ARG A 422 -11.87 12.62 -16.40
C ARG A 422 -10.57 13.24 -16.88
N ASP A 423 -10.65 14.08 -17.95
CA ASP A 423 -9.49 14.73 -18.54
C ASP A 423 -8.91 15.80 -17.61
N GLU A 424 -9.74 16.60 -16.96
CA GLU A 424 -9.30 17.58 -15.95
C GLU A 424 -8.57 16.89 -14.80
N LEU A 425 -9.11 15.78 -14.29
CA LEU A 425 -8.48 14.97 -13.24
C LEU A 425 -7.11 14.47 -13.68
N TYR A 426 -7.02 13.92 -14.89
CA TYR A 426 -5.77 13.36 -15.41
C TYR A 426 -4.70 14.45 -15.57
N GLN A 427 -5.03 15.53 -16.26
CA GLN A 427 -4.10 16.65 -16.49
C GLN A 427 -3.63 17.29 -15.17
N LYS A 428 -4.56 17.46 -14.21
CA LYS A 428 -4.23 17.98 -12.88
C LYS A 428 -3.27 17.04 -12.14
N ALA A 429 -3.55 15.73 -12.14
CA ALA A 429 -2.70 14.76 -11.46
C ALA A 429 -1.30 14.70 -12.08
N VAL A 430 -1.20 14.68 -13.42
CA VAL A 430 0.07 14.74 -14.15
C VAL A 430 0.85 16.00 -13.75
N ALA A 431 0.24 17.18 -13.86
CA ALA A 431 0.91 18.45 -13.56
C ALA A 431 1.44 18.51 -12.10
N ILE A 432 0.67 18.02 -11.13
CA ILE A 432 1.07 18.02 -9.72
C ILE A 432 2.25 17.04 -9.49
N ILE A 433 2.19 15.84 -10.07
CA ILE A 433 3.24 14.82 -9.90
C ILE A 433 4.53 15.27 -10.59
N GLU A 434 4.46 15.76 -11.83
CA GLU A 434 5.62 16.30 -12.56
C GLU A 434 6.27 17.48 -11.83
N CYS A 435 5.46 18.43 -11.35
CA CYS A 435 5.95 19.54 -10.55
C CYS A 435 6.68 19.07 -9.29
N SER A 436 6.11 18.11 -8.56
CA SER A 436 6.73 17.57 -7.33
C SER A 436 8.08 16.90 -7.60
N ARG A 437 8.15 16.07 -8.65
CA ARG A 437 9.39 15.40 -9.10
C ARG A 437 10.43 16.42 -9.56
N GLY A 438 10.01 17.36 -10.43
CA GLY A 438 10.86 18.41 -10.97
C GLY A 438 11.42 19.34 -9.90
N CYS A 439 10.65 19.68 -8.87
CA CYS A 439 11.14 20.45 -7.71
C CYS A 439 12.27 19.69 -6.98
N THR A 440 12.11 18.39 -6.73
CA THR A 440 13.13 17.56 -6.09
C THR A 440 14.41 17.53 -6.93
N ASP A 441 14.30 17.29 -8.23
CA ASP A 441 15.41 17.26 -9.17
C ASP A 441 16.15 18.62 -9.24
N LEU A 442 15.39 19.72 -9.27
CA LEU A 442 15.95 21.06 -9.27
C LEU A 442 16.75 21.36 -8.00
N LEU A 443 16.22 20.99 -6.83
CA LEU A 443 16.90 21.17 -5.54
C LEU A 443 18.18 20.33 -5.44
N MET A 444 18.17 19.10 -5.96
CA MET A 444 19.38 18.28 -6.06
C MET A 444 20.41 18.91 -6.98
N LYS A 445 20.02 19.32 -8.18
CA LYS A 445 20.90 19.97 -9.18
C LYS A 445 21.48 21.27 -8.65
N ALA A 446 20.71 22.03 -7.87
CA ALA A 446 21.15 23.29 -7.26
C ALA A 446 21.97 23.09 -5.98
N GLY A 447 22.24 21.85 -5.56
CA GLY A 447 22.98 21.54 -4.32
C GLY A 447 22.24 21.93 -3.04
N ARG A 448 20.91 22.16 -3.10
CA ARG A 448 20.07 22.47 -1.94
C ARG A 448 19.65 21.21 -1.18
N ILE A 449 19.59 20.08 -1.88
CA ILE A 449 19.62 18.74 -1.28
C ILE A 449 21.06 18.24 -1.47
N LYS A 450 21.71 17.88 -0.38
CA LYS A 450 23.09 17.37 -0.39
C LYS A 450 23.20 16.11 -1.24
N CYS A 451 24.28 15.97 -1.99
CA CYS A 451 24.59 14.71 -2.67
C CYS A 451 24.83 13.59 -1.65
N MET A 452 24.41 12.39 -1.99
CA MET A 452 24.69 11.20 -1.18
C MET A 452 26.21 10.96 -1.12
N PRO A 453 26.79 10.77 0.09
CA PRO A 453 28.20 10.45 0.23
C PRO A 453 28.52 9.08 -0.43
N PRO A 454 29.79 8.88 -0.85
CA PRO A 454 30.24 7.55 -1.31
C PRO A 454 30.01 6.47 -0.24
N GLU A 455 29.66 5.26 -0.66
CA GLU A 455 29.42 4.14 0.26
C GLU A 455 30.63 3.87 1.18
N SER A 456 31.85 4.04 0.68
CA SER A 456 33.08 3.88 1.45
C SER A 456 33.23 4.83 2.65
N GLU A 457 32.52 5.98 2.64
CA GLU A 457 32.46 6.91 3.75
C GLU A 457 31.35 6.58 4.74
N LEU A 458 30.26 6.02 4.23
CA LEU A 458 29.08 5.67 5.03
C LEU A 458 29.27 4.40 5.86
N LEU A 459 30.13 3.48 5.41
CA LEU A 459 30.35 2.16 6.04
C LEU A 459 31.62 2.10 6.91
N ARG A 460 32.26 3.25 7.15
CA ARG A 460 33.33 3.40 8.14
C ARG A 460 32.75 3.60 9.53
#